data_53c98f8a34e20331c4726a961a959cee
#
_entry.id   53c98f8a34e20331c4726a961a959cee
#
_cell.length_a   1.000
_cell.length_b   1.000
_cell.length_c   1.000
_cell.angle_alpha   90.00
_cell.angle_beta   90.00
_cell.angle_gamma   90.00
#
_symmetry.space_group_name_H-M   'P 1'
#
loop_
_entity.id
_entity.type
_entity.pdbx_description
1 polymer ?
#
loop_
_entity_poly.entity_id
_entity_poly.type
_entity_poly.pdbx_seq_one_letter_code
_entity_poly.pdbx_strand_id
1 'polypeptide(L)'
;MTGFEYKVVPAPRRGLKGKGIKGTPARFANALQLVMNVLGAQGWEYQRTDTLPVEERVGLTGNSTSFQNMLVFRRTLEIEHAAAPEFAPL
;
A
#
# COMPACT_ATOMS: atom_id res chain seq x y z
N MET A 1 -16.15 -4.41 21.00
CA MET A 1 -15.79 -3.11 20.41
C MET A 1 -15.25 -3.32 19.01
N THR A 2 -15.69 -2.50 18.09
CA THR A 2 -15.24 -2.60 16.70
C THR A 2 -14.23 -1.50 16.41
N GLY A 3 -13.13 -1.89 15.84
CA GLY A 3 -12.10 -0.95 15.39
C GLY A 3 -11.71 -1.25 13.95
N PHE A 4 -10.62 -0.66 13.54
CA PHE A 4 -10.05 -0.89 12.20
C PHE A 4 -8.58 -1.24 12.33
N GLU A 5 -8.13 -2.09 11.44
CA GLU A 5 -6.71 -2.25 11.22
C GLU A 5 -6.36 -1.74 9.83
N TYR A 6 -5.15 -1.26 9.67
CA TYR A 6 -4.69 -0.63 8.44
C TYR A 6 -3.53 -1.40 7.84
N LYS A 7 -3.50 -1.38 6.51
CA LYS A 7 -2.39 -1.92 5.75
C LYS A 7 -1.96 -0.87 4.74
N VAL A 8 -0.66 -0.64 4.68
CA VAL A 8 -0.07 0.33 3.74
C VAL A 8 0.90 -0.42 2.84
N VAL A 9 0.72 -0.28 1.55
CA VAL A 9 1.57 -0.95 0.56
C VAL A 9 2.03 0.05 -0.48
N PRO A 10 3.25 -0.10 -1.01
CA PRO A 10 3.71 0.76 -2.10
C PRO A 10 2.84 0.58 -3.34
N ALA A 11 2.51 1.67 -4.01
CA ALA A 11 1.83 1.60 -5.29
C ALA A 11 2.76 1.00 -6.34
N PRO A 12 2.23 0.24 -7.30
CA PRO A 12 3.05 -0.26 -8.40
C PRO A 12 3.70 0.90 -9.15
N ARG A 13 4.94 0.73 -9.54
CA ARG A 13 5.67 1.70 -10.35
C ARG A 13 5.72 1.31 -11.81
N ARG A 14 5.43 0.05 -12.10
CA ARG A 14 5.47 -0.50 -13.45
C ARG A 14 4.14 -1.14 -13.78
N GLY A 15 3.80 -1.06 -15.06
CA GLY A 15 2.63 -1.75 -15.57
C GLY A 15 2.82 -3.25 -15.58
N LEU A 16 1.72 -3.96 -15.63
CA LEU A 16 1.69 -5.40 -15.73
C LEU A 16 1.08 -5.80 -17.07
N LYS A 17 1.83 -6.57 -17.85
CA LYS A 17 1.36 -7.07 -19.12
C LYS A 17 0.28 -8.13 -18.93
N GLY A 18 -0.67 -8.14 -19.81
CA GLY A 18 -1.72 -9.15 -19.82
C GLY A 18 -2.39 -9.25 -21.17
N LYS A 19 -3.15 -10.31 -21.34
CA LYS A 19 -3.86 -10.55 -22.59
C LYS A 19 -4.91 -9.44 -22.80
N GLY A 20 -4.87 -8.81 -23.97
CA GLY A 20 -5.80 -7.71 -24.28
C GLY A 20 -5.43 -6.39 -23.65
N ILE A 21 -4.35 -6.30 -22.90
CA ILE A 21 -3.93 -5.09 -22.21
C ILE A 21 -2.80 -4.44 -23.01
N LYS A 22 -3.10 -3.31 -23.63
CA LYS A 22 -2.18 -2.62 -24.52
C LYS A 22 -1.91 -1.21 -24.04
N GLY A 23 -0.65 -0.81 -24.11
CA GLY A 23 -0.25 0.54 -23.78
C GLY A 23 0.07 0.72 -22.30
N THR A 24 0.82 1.76 -22.01
CA THR A 24 1.30 2.05 -20.65
C THR A 24 0.18 2.31 -19.66
N PRO A 25 -0.82 3.14 -19.98
CA PRO A 25 -1.89 3.37 -19.00
C PRO A 25 -2.69 2.12 -18.65
N ALA A 26 -2.99 1.27 -19.65
CA ALA A 26 -3.75 0.05 -19.40
C ALA A 26 -2.92 -0.96 -18.59
N ARG A 27 -1.63 -1.04 -18.86
CA ARG A 27 -0.74 -1.93 -18.10
C ARG A 27 -0.57 -1.47 -16.66
N PHE A 28 -0.50 -0.17 -16.45
CA PHE A 28 -0.43 0.38 -15.10
C PHE A 28 -1.72 0.11 -14.34
N ALA A 29 -2.87 0.33 -14.96
CA ALA A 29 -4.16 0.03 -14.37
C ALA A 29 -4.28 -1.45 -14.02
N ASN A 30 -3.77 -2.34 -14.87
CA ASN A 30 -3.79 -3.77 -14.61
C ASN A 30 -2.97 -4.12 -13.36
N ALA A 31 -1.78 -3.53 -13.21
CA ALA A 31 -0.96 -3.76 -12.03
C ALA A 31 -1.65 -3.27 -10.76
N LEU A 32 -2.25 -2.10 -10.81
CA LEU A 32 -2.95 -1.52 -9.66
C LEU A 32 -4.17 -2.34 -9.28
N GLN A 33 -4.95 -2.74 -10.27
CA GLN A 33 -6.15 -3.54 -10.07
C GLN A 33 -5.81 -4.89 -9.42
N LEU A 34 -4.70 -5.51 -9.82
CA LEU A 34 -4.27 -6.77 -9.23
C LEU A 34 -4.00 -6.61 -7.73
N VAL A 35 -3.28 -5.57 -7.35
CA VAL A 35 -3.01 -5.29 -5.93
C VAL A 35 -4.32 -5.09 -5.17
N MET A 36 -5.21 -4.28 -5.72
CA MET A 36 -6.49 -4.00 -5.06
C MET A 36 -7.36 -5.25 -4.92
N ASN A 37 -7.38 -6.09 -5.94
CA ASN A 37 -8.19 -7.31 -5.90
C ASN A 37 -7.62 -8.36 -4.94
N VAL A 38 -6.30 -8.49 -4.88
CA VAL A 38 -5.66 -9.42 -3.93
C VAL A 38 -5.98 -8.99 -2.49
N LEU A 39 -5.85 -7.71 -2.19
CA LEU A 39 -6.13 -7.21 -0.85
C LEU A 39 -7.63 -7.21 -0.54
N GLY A 40 -8.45 -6.85 -1.53
CA GLY A 40 -9.91 -6.89 -1.38
C GLY A 40 -10.43 -8.28 -1.06
N ALA A 41 -9.83 -9.32 -1.65
CA ALA A 41 -10.19 -10.70 -1.36
C ALA A 41 -9.90 -11.10 0.09
N GLN A 42 -9.00 -10.37 0.76
CA GLN A 42 -8.68 -10.56 2.16
C GLN A 42 -9.47 -9.64 3.09
N GLY A 43 -10.43 -8.91 2.54
CA GLY A 43 -11.28 -8.01 3.31
C GLY A 43 -10.76 -6.59 3.44
N TRP A 44 -9.65 -6.27 2.78
CA TRP A 44 -9.08 -4.92 2.84
C TRP A 44 -9.84 -3.97 1.91
N GLU A 45 -10.16 -2.80 2.43
CA GLU A 45 -10.83 -1.73 1.69
C GLU A 45 -9.84 -0.61 1.39
N TYR A 46 -9.77 -0.21 0.15
CA TYR A 46 -8.94 0.91 -0.25
C TYR A 46 -9.50 2.22 0.32
N GLN A 47 -8.62 3.02 0.91
CA GLN A 47 -9.00 4.30 1.49
C GLN A 47 -8.48 5.48 0.69
N ARG A 48 -7.19 5.48 0.41
CA ARG A 48 -6.56 6.61 -0.29
C ARG A 48 -5.14 6.26 -0.69
N THR A 49 -4.58 7.12 -1.52
CA THR A 49 -3.17 7.07 -1.89
C THR A 49 -2.48 8.30 -1.31
N ASP A 50 -1.43 8.08 -0.55
CA ASP A 50 -0.61 9.15 0.00
C ASP A 50 0.75 9.16 -0.70
N THR A 51 1.22 10.35 -1.06
CA THR A 51 2.56 10.52 -1.60
C THR A 51 3.46 11.04 -0.48
N LEU A 52 4.45 10.24 -0.12
CA LEU A 52 5.31 10.53 1.03
C LEU A 52 6.76 10.64 0.60
N PRO A 53 7.53 11.55 1.21
CA PRO A 53 8.95 11.59 0.97
C PRO A 53 9.64 10.42 1.65
N VAL A 54 10.56 9.79 0.93
CA VAL A 54 11.37 8.68 1.44
C VAL A 54 12.83 9.03 1.24
N GLU A 55 13.59 8.98 2.31
CA GLU A 55 15.02 9.18 2.23
C GLU A 55 15.72 7.87 1.97
N GLU A 56 16.60 7.87 0.98
CA GLU A 56 17.42 6.72 0.66
C GLU A 56 18.87 7.10 0.79
N ARG A 57 19.68 6.17 1.30
CA ARG A 57 21.10 6.35 1.37
C ARG A 57 21.71 6.16 -0.02
N VAL A 58 22.47 7.15 -0.46
CA VAL A 58 23.15 7.09 -1.75
C VAL A 58 24.65 7.12 -1.49
N GLY A 59 25.32 6.02 -1.78
CA GLY A 59 26.75 5.89 -1.51
C GLY A 59 27.07 5.91 -0.03
N LEU A 60 28.28 6.29 0.33
CA LEU A 60 28.77 6.28 1.71
C LEU A 60 28.42 7.54 2.50
N THR A 61 28.19 8.65 1.83
CA THR A 61 28.05 9.96 2.48
C THR A 61 26.85 10.76 2.03
N GLY A 62 26.08 10.25 1.06
CA GLY A 62 24.98 11.00 0.50
C GLY A 62 23.63 10.45 0.89
N ASN A 63 22.62 11.31 0.85
CA ASN A 63 21.22 10.92 0.96
C ASN A 63 20.46 11.49 -0.22
N SER A 64 19.48 10.78 -0.67
CA SER A 64 18.59 11.20 -1.73
C SER A 64 17.16 11.09 -1.23
N THR A 65 16.35 12.09 -1.57
CA THR A 65 14.93 12.06 -1.23
C THR A 65 14.13 11.77 -2.50
N SER A 66 13.29 10.76 -2.43
CA SER A 66 12.35 10.47 -3.48
C SER A 66 10.93 10.48 -2.92
N PHE A 67 9.95 10.50 -3.80
CA PHE A 67 8.55 10.43 -3.38
C PHE A 67 8.00 9.07 -3.72
N GLN A 68 7.26 8.50 -2.77
CA GLN A 68 6.69 7.18 -2.90
C GLN A 68 5.18 7.29 -2.73
N ASN A 69 4.45 6.75 -3.69
CA ASN A 69 3.00 6.63 -3.56
C ASN A 69 2.68 5.39 -2.75
N MET A 70 1.91 5.57 -1.70
CA MET A 70 1.51 4.48 -0.81
C MET A 70 -0.01 4.34 -0.85
N LEU A 71 -0.46 3.11 -1.02
CA LEU A 71 -1.88 2.78 -0.99
C LEU A 71 -2.26 2.42 0.44
N VAL A 72 -3.27 3.06 0.95
CA VAL A 72 -3.75 2.83 2.31
C VAL A 72 -5.07 2.05 2.25
N PHE A 73 -5.09 0.93 2.95
CA PHE A 73 -6.25 0.07 3.08
C PHE A 73 -6.63 -0.07 4.54
N ARG A 74 -7.88 -0.40 4.79
CA ARG A 74 -8.31 -0.76 6.14
C ARG A 74 -9.31 -1.90 6.07
N ARG A 75 -9.48 -2.58 7.20
CA ARG A 75 -10.58 -3.52 7.37
C ARG A 75 -11.04 -3.51 8.81
N THR A 76 -12.26 -3.95 9.03
CA THR A 76 -12.84 -4.01 10.35
C THR A 76 -12.10 -5.02 11.21
N LEU A 77 -11.80 -4.63 12.42
CA LEU A 77 -11.17 -5.47 13.41
C LEU A 77 -12.11 -5.56 14.62
N GLU A 78 -12.53 -6.77 14.94
CA GLU A 78 -13.30 -7.01 16.13
C GLU A 78 -12.38 -7.09 17.33
N ILE A 79 -12.54 -6.19 18.28
CA ILE A 79 -11.74 -6.17 19.50
C ILE A 79 -12.59 -6.67 20.64
N GLU A 80 -12.41 -7.93 21.03
CA GLU A 80 -13.08 -8.54 22.16
C GLU A 80 -12.04 -8.87 23.22
N HIS A 81 -12.26 -8.45 24.43
CA HIS A 81 -11.49 -8.88 25.62
C HIS A 81 -9.97 -8.77 25.51
N ALA A 82 -9.45 -8.46 24.38
CA ALA A 82 -8.01 -8.36 24.22
C ALA A 82 -7.54 -7.02 24.76
N ALA A 83 -6.42 -7.05 25.44
CA ALA A 83 -5.71 -5.81 25.69
C ALA A 83 -5.35 -5.17 24.36
N ALA A 84 -5.46 -3.86 24.28
CA ALA A 84 -5.04 -3.16 23.09
C ALA A 84 -3.57 -3.52 22.80
N PRO A 85 -3.21 -3.74 21.53
CA PRO A 85 -1.82 -4.00 21.21
C PRO A 85 -0.96 -2.83 21.62
N GLU A 86 0.14 -3.12 22.29
CA GLU A 86 1.10 -2.10 22.61
C GLU A 86 1.85 -1.70 21.37
N PHE A 87 1.86 -0.40 21.11
CA PHE A 87 2.72 0.12 20.06
C PHE A 87 4.10 0.35 20.63
N ALA A 88 5.06 -0.42 20.16
CA ALA A 88 6.43 -0.13 20.46
C ALA A 88 6.79 1.20 19.77
N PRO A 89 7.35 2.16 20.50
CA PRO A 89 7.82 3.37 19.84
C PRO A 89 8.95 3.02 18.87
N LEU A 90 8.93 3.67 17.76
CA LEU A 90 9.97 3.47 16.74
C LEU A 90 11.28 4.13 17.16
#